data_39d2833a7b1057e8a560c74b950edbb0
#
_entry.id   39d2833a7b1057e8a560c74b950edbb0
#
_cell.length_a   1.000
_cell.length_b   1.000
_cell.length_c   1.000
_cell.angle_alpha   90.00
_cell.angle_beta   90.00
_cell.angle_gamma   90.00
#
_symmetry.space_group_name_H-M   'P 1'
#
loop_
_entity.id
_entity.type
_entity.pdbx_description
1 polymer ?
#
loop_
_entity_poly.entity_id
_entity_poly.type
_entity_poly.pdbx_seq_one_letter_code
_entity_poly.pdbx_strand_id
1 'polypeptide(L)'
;MQQKDSLWENVPFLNVLSNLKVGDSVFFQLSVDDFLGFIPGAEYPDSIGSELMSFYAGIQNIMSREEFENKQREQFEKMKMNEDQQLSIDLELIDNYLKEKNIDAVKTESGLRYVIEKTGQGENAAPGDNVSVHYTGMLLDGEKFDSSLDRGDPLNFTLGQGMVIRGWDEGITYFNKNSKGTIYIPSSLGYGASGAGGVIPPNAVLVFEIELIDY
;
A
#
# COMPACT_ATOMS: atom_id res chain seq x y z
N MET A 1 30.10 28.08 -2.07
CA MET A 1 29.33 28.52 -3.26
C MET A 1 28.57 27.31 -3.77
N GLN A 2 27.27 27.22 -3.46
CA GLN A 2 26.44 26.11 -3.94
C GLN A 2 26.20 26.31 -5.44
N GLN A 3 26.46 25.27 -6.24
CA GLN A 3 26.00 25.22 -7.63
C GLN A 3 24.46 25.27 -7.58
N LYS A 4 23.88 26.37 -8.06
CA LYS A 4 22.46 26.42 -8.36
C LYS A 4 22.24 25.51 -9.55
N ASP A 5 21.47 24.43 -9.37
CA ASP A 5 21.02 23.63 -10.49
C ASP A 5 20.21 24.53 -11.44
N SER A 6 20.46 24.43 -12.74
CA SER A 6 19.83 25.25 -13.78
C SER A 6 18.29 25.20 -13.80
N LEU A 7 17.71 24.22 -13.14
CA LEU A 7 16.26 24.09 -12.93
C LEU A 7 15.67 25.18 -12.02
N TRP A 8 16.51 25.84 -11.18
CA TRP A 8 16.05 26.85 -10.21
C TRP A 8 15.97 28.25 -10.79
N GLU A 9 16.68 28.52 -11.88
CA GLU A 9 16.83 29.89 -12.43
C GLU A 9 15.55 30.42 -13.06
N ASN A 10 14.60 29.57 -13.44
CA ASN A 10 13.38 29.96 -14.14
C ASN A 10 12.09 29.82 -13.31
N VAL A 11 12.19 29.53 -12.01
CA VAL A 11 11.05 29.34 -11.12
C VAL A 11 10.98 30.46 -10.08
N PRO A 12 10.12 31.47 -10.26
CA PRO A 12 10.12 32.70 -9.44
C PRO A 12 10.01 32.43 -7.94
N PHE A 13 9.18 31.45 -7.50
CA PHE A 13 9.00 31.17 -6.07
C PHE A 13 10.23 30.47 -5.44
N LEU A 14 11.00 29.70 -6.20
CA LEU A 14 12.23 29.07 -5.70
C LEU A 14 13.30 30.13 -5.38
N ASN A 15 13.33 31.24 -6.12
CA ASN A 15 14.18 32.35 -5.80
C ASN A 15 13.81 33.04 -4.47
N VAL A 16 12.52 33.10 -4.14
CA VAL A 16 12.05 33.57 -2.83
C VAL A 16 12.52 32.63 -1.73
N LEU A 17 12.29 31.33 -1.89
CA LEU A 17 12.68 30.33 -0.90
C LEU A 17 14.19 30.26 -0.67
N SER A 18 14.99 30.45 -1.72
CA SER A 18 16.48 30.41 -1.63
C SER A 18 17.11 31.52 -0.77
N ASN A 19 16.36 32.55 -0.46
CA ASN A 19 16.81 33.65 0.37
C ASN A 19 16.35 33.55 1.83
N LEU A 20 15.50 32.57 2.16
CA LEU A 20 14.98 32.36 3.51
C LEU A 20 16.01 31.62 4.39
N LYS A 21 15.93 31.88 5.69
CA LYS A 21 16.70 31.21 6.74
C LYS A 21 15.77 30.32 7.58
N VAL A 22 16.36 29.42 8.36
CA VAL A 22 15.60 28.63 9.34
C VAL A 22 14.86 29.57 10.28
N GLY A 23 13.56 29.32 10.44
CA GLY A 23 12.66 30.16 11.23
C GLY A 23 11.93 31.25 10.44
N ASP A 24 12.36 31.56 9.23
CA ASP A 24 11.66 32.52 8.38
C ASP A 24 10.36 31.87 7.84
N SER A 25 9.37 32.70 7.60
CA SER A 25 8.13 32.35 6.90
C SER A 25 7.79 33.39 5.86
N VAL A 26 7.16 32.98 4.78
CA VAL A 26 6.78 33.85 3.67
C VAL A 26 5.35 33.52 3.23
N PHE A 27 4.61 34.56 2.89
CA PHE A 27 3.37 34.46 2.16
C PHE A 27 3.60 34.96 0.74
N PHE A 28 3.12 34.21 -0.25
CA PHE A 28 3.17 34.64 -1.64
C PHE A 28 1.97 34.12 -2.41
N GLN A 29 1.69 34.75 -3.55
CA GLN A 29 0.64 34.33 -4.45
C GLN A 29 1.23 34.08 -5.84
N LEU A 30 0.75 33.01 -6.48
CA LEU A 30 1.08 32.65 -7.86
C LEU A 30 -0.20 32.38 -8.62
N SER A 31 -0.21 32.70 -9.90
CA SER A 31 -1.29 32.24 -10.78
C SER A 31 -1.24 30.71 -10.93
N VAL A 32 -2.37 30.12 -11.30
CA VAL A 32 -2.43 28.68 -11.63
C VAL A 32 -1.43 28.36 -12.75
N ASP A 33 -1.32 29.22 -13.76
CA ASP A 33 -0.37 29.09 -14.86
C ASP A 33 1.08 29.06 -14.37
N ASP A 34 1.44 29.99 -13.46
CA ASP A 34 2.81 30.08 -12.90
C ASP A 34 3.15 28.88 -12.00
N PHE A 35 2.18 28.28 -11.35
CA PHE A 35 2.42 27.16 -10.44
C PHE A 35 2.38 25.81 -11.17
N LEU A 36 1.32 25.55 -11.94
CA LEU A 36 1.15 24.27 -12.62
C LEU A 36 1.97 24.16 -13.91
N GLY A 37 2.36 25.27 -14.54
CA GLY A 37 3.25 25.28 -15.71
C GLY A 37 4.62 24.64 -15.46
N PHE A 38 5.05 24.44 -14.19
CA PHE A 38 6.27 23.71 -13.85
C PHE A 38 6.06 22.20 -13.70
N ILE A 39 4.81 21.73 -13.68
CA ILE A 39 4.50 20.31 -13.46
C ILE A 39 4.28 19.67 -14.84
N PRO A 40 5.18 18.80 -15.33
CA PRO A 40 5.02 18.14 -16.61
C PRO A 40 3.74 17.34 -16.66
N GLY A 41 2.90 17.61 -17.68
CA GLY A 41 1.63 16.91 -17.88
C GLY A 41 0.47 17.39 -16.99
N ALA A 42 0.62 18.48 -16.24
CA ALA A 42 -0.52 19.09 -15.55
C ALA A 42 -1.46 19.72 -16.57
N GLU A 43 -2.71 19.24 -16.58
CA GLU A 43 -3.79 19.79 -17.39
C GLU A 43 -4.81 20.48 -16.49
N TYR A 44 -5.23 21.69 -16.86
CA TYR A 44 -6.26 22.47 -16.15
C TYR A 44 -7.03 23.34 -17.15
N PRO A 45 -8.28 23.72 -16.85
CA PRO A 45 -9.06 24.57 -17.74
C PRO A 45 -8.44 25.96 -17.89
N ASP A 46 -8.34 26.48 -19.11
CA ASP A 46 -7.81 27.83 -19.41
C ASP A 46 -8.51 28.93 -18.59
N SER A 47 -9.77 28.70 -18.21
CA SER A 47 -10.58 29.66 -17.45
C SER A 47 -10.04 29.98 -16.05
N ILE A 48 -9.19 29.10 -15.47
CA ILE A 48 -8.62 29.29 -14.13
C ILE A 48 -7.12 29.64 -14.16
N GLY A 49 -6.49 29.69 -15.31
CA GLY A 49 -5.05 29.92 -15.43
C GLY A 49 -4.57 31.20 -14.75
N SER A 50 -5.36 32.27 -14.80
CA SER A 50 -5.06 33.55 -14.18
C SER A 50 -5.53 33.68 -12.71
N GLU A 51 -6.21 32.66 -12.16
CA GLU A 51 -6.60 32.68 -10.74
C GLU A 51 -5.38 32.59 -9.83
N LEU A 52 -5.43 33.33 -8.69
CA LEU A 52 -4.34 33.37 -7.73
C LEU A 52 -4.50 32.31 -6.65
N MET A 53 -3.48 31.48 -6.52
CA MET A 53 -3.30 30.56 -5.39
C MET A 53 -2.43 31.22 -4.34
N SER A 54 -2.81 31.07 -3.06
CA SER A 54 -2.11 31.63 -1.91
C SER A 54 -1.29 30.55 -1.22
N PHE A 55 -0.03 30.84 -0.96
CA PHE A 55 0.92 29.94 -0.32
C PHE A 55 1.50 30.55 0.95
N TYR A 56 1.57 29.74 2.00
CA TYR A 56 2.33 30.03 3.20
C TYR A 56 3.44 29.01 3.33
N ALA A 57 4.68 29.44 3.33
CA ALA A 57 5.84 28.58 3.47
C ALA A 57 6.71 29.04 4.64
N GLY A 58 7.18 28.07 5.44
CA GLY A 58 8.12 28.31 6.52
C GLY A 58 9.33 27.37 6.42
N ILE A 59 10.53 27.90 6.67
CA ILE A 59 11.76 27.12 6.67
C ILE A 59 11.99 26.54 8.06
N GLN A 60 11.74 25.26 8.23
CA GLN A 60 12.00 24.56 9.50
C GLN A 60 13.44 24.06 9.60
N ASN A 61 14.03 23.67 8.48
CA ASN A 61 15.41 23.19 8.46
C ASN A 61 16.05 23.42 7.09
N ILE A 62 17.36 23.61 7.08
CA ILE A 62 18.20 23.66 5.87
C ILE A 62 19.31 22.64 6.07
N MET A 63 19.46 21.73 5.14
CA MET A 63 20.47 20.69 5.17
C MET A 63 21.14 20.58 3.79
N SER A 64 22.36 20.05 3.76
CA SER A 64 23.02 19.73 2.49
C SER A 64 22.29 18.56 1.80
N ARG A 65 22.53 18.43 0.48
CA ARG A 65 22.00 17.28 -0.28
C ARG A 65 22.46 15.96 0.31
N GLU A 66 23.73 15.87 0.70
CA GLU A 66 24.29 14.67 1.31
C GLU A 66 23.61 14.32 2.65
N GLU A 67 23.39 15.30 3.52
CA GLU A 67 22.66 15.11 4.78
C GLU A 67 21.22 14.67 4.54
N PHE A 68 20.56 15.23 3.52
CA PHE A 68 19.20 14.85 3.15
C PHE A 68 19.13 13.37 2.65
N GLU A 69 20.05 13.01 1.74
CA GLU A 69 20.14 11.65 1.20
C GLU A 69 20.47 10.62 2.30
N ASN A 70 21.38 10.96 3.23
CA ASN A 70 21.72 10.13 4.37
C ASN A 70 20.52 9.96 5.30
N LYS A 71 19.82 11.05 5.62
CA LYS A 71 18.61 10.99 6.47
C LYS A 71 17.49 10.16 5.84
N GLN A 72 17.30 10.27 4.53
CA GLN A 72 16.33 9.44 3.82
C GLN A 72 16.71 7.95 3.88
N ARG A 73 18.00 7.65 3.69
CA ARG A 73 18.51 6.27 3.80
C ARG A 73 18.30 5.69 5.19
N GLU A 74 18.67 6.42 6.23
CA GLU A 74 18.46 6.01 7.62
C GLU A 74 16.97 5.76 7.92
N GLN A 75 16.08 6.63 7.43
CA GLN A 75 14.65 6.45 7.60
C GLN A 75 14.15 5.20 6.87
N PHE A 76 14.61 4.97 5.64
CA PHE A 76 14.26 3.79 4.87
C PHE A 76 14.74 2.49 5.54
N GLU A 77 16.00 2.45 6.00
CA GLU A 77 16.55 1.30 6.72
C GLU A 77 15.78 1.01 8.02
N LYS A 78 15.42 2.06 8.75
CA LYS A 78 14.61 1.92 9.96
C LYS A 78 13.20 1.40 9.67
N MET A 79 12.57 1.89 8.61
CA MET A 79 11.25 1.39 8.19
C MET A 79 11.34 -0.10 7.82
N LYS A 80 12.32 -0.46 6.99
CA LYS A 80 12.54 -1.85 6.59
C LYS A 80 12.79 -2.77 7.79
N MET A 81 13.63 -2.35 8.74
CA MET A 81 13.88 -3.12 9.96
C MET A 81 12.60 -3.32 10.78
N ASN A 82 11.75 -2.30 10.88
CA ASN A 82 10.47 -2.42 11.58
C ASN A 82 9.50 -3.38 10.85
N GLU A 83 9.47 -3.34 9.51
CA GLU A 83 8.68 -4.28 8.70
C GLU A 83 9.14 -5.71 8.86
N ASP A 84 10.47 -5.97 8.85
CA ASP A 84 11.04 -7.31 9.04
C ASP A 84 10.76 -7.85 10.46
N GLN A 85 10.82 -6.99 11.48
CA GLN A 85 10.45 -7.34 12.85
C GLN A 85 8.97 -7.69 12.95
N GLN A 86 8.09 -6.86 12.37
CA GLN A 86 6.65 -7.12 12.37
C GLN A 86 6.32 -8.42 11.63
N LEU A 87 6.93 -8.65 10.47
CA LEU A 87 6.74 -9.91 9.74
C LEU A 87 7.12 -11.12 10.62
N SER A 88 8.22 -11.05 11.37
CA SER A 88 8.61 -12.14 12.26
C SER A 88 7.57 -12.43 13.35
N ILE A 89 6.96 -11.37 13.90
CA ILE A 89 5.87 -11.48 14.88
C ILE A 89 4.64 -12.13 14.23
N ASP A 90 4.25 -11.66 13.05
CA ASP A 90 3.09 -12.17 12.33
C ASP A 90 3.24 -13.66 11.99
N LEU A 91 4.45 -14.07 11.55
CA LEU A 91 4.76 -15.47 11.23
C LEU A 91 4.66 -16.36 12.47
N GLU A 92 5.13 -15.89 13.61
CA GLU A 92 5.01 -16.62 14.88
C GLU A 92 3.53 -16.77 15.29
N LEU A 93 2.73 -15.70 15.17
CA LEU A 93 1.30 -15.71 15.44
C LEU A 93 0.57 -16.72 14.55
N ILE A 94 0.84 -16.68 13.24
CA ILE A 94 0.23 -17.61 12.27
C ILE A 94 0.63 -19.05 12.57
N ASP A 95 1.93 -19.31 12.75
CA ASP A 95 2.43 -20.68 12.97
C ASP A 95 1.91 -21.26 14.30
N ASN A 96 1.78 -20.45 15.35
CA ASN A 96 1.16 -20.86 16.62
C ASN A 96 -0.33 -21.17 16.44
N TYR A 97 -1.07 -20.32 15.75
CA TYR A 97 -2.49 -20.55 15.43
C TYR A 97 -2.70 -21.86 14.66
N LEU A 98 -1.93 -22.06 13.58
CA LEU A 98 -2.01 -23.28 12.76
C LEU A 98 -1.71 -24.53 13.57
N LYS A 99 -0.69 -24.48 14.42
CA LYS A 99 -0.31 -25.58 15.31
C LYS A 99 -1.40 -25.89 16.34
N GLU A 100 -1.98 -24.86 16.96
CA GLU A 100 -3.07 -25.03 17.94
C GLU A 100 -4.32 -25.66 17.32
N LYS A 101 -4.62 -25.26 16.08
CA LYS A 101 -5.77 -25.80 15.31
C LYS A 101 -5.47 -27.11 14.60
N ASN A 102 -4.24 -27.64 14.65
CA ASN A 102 -3.76 -28.80 13.88
C ASN A 102 -3.99 -28.65 12.37
N ILE A 103 -3.71 -27.46 11.83
CA ILE A 103 -3.83 -27.15 10.42
C ILE A 103 -2.46 -27.30 9.76
N ASP A 104 -2.37 -28.13 8.71
CA ASP A 104 -1.17 -28.26 7.88
C ASP A 104 -1.27 -27.34 6.67
N ALA A 105 -0.59 -26.19 6.74
CA ALA A 105 -0.62 -25.16 5.71
C ALA A 105 0.69 -25.10 4.93
N VAL A 106 0.60 -24.86 3.64
CA VAL A 106 1.76 -24.59 2.78
C VAL A 106 2.30 -23.21 3.08
N LYS A 107 3.62 -23.10 3.19
CA LYS A 107 4.35 -21.85 3.51
C LYS A 107 4.97 -21.29 2.24
N THR A 108 4.78 -20.00 1.99
CA THR A 108 5.41 -19.27 0.88
C THR A 108 6.61 -18.45 1.36
N GLU A 109 7.44 -18.00 0.42
CA GLU A 109 8.60 -17.15 0.73
C GLU A 109 8.20 -15.77 1.28
N SER A 110 7.06 -15.25 0.86
CA SER A 110 6.52 -13.96 1.33
C SER A 110 6.01 -13.99 2.77
N GLY A 111 5.86 -15.18 3.33
CA GLY A 111 5.30 -15.38 4.66
C GLY A 111 3.80 -15.71 4.68
N LEU A 112 3.13 -15.69 3.53
CA LEU A 112 1.75 -16.17 3.42
C LEU A 112 1.67 -17.67 3.73
N ARG A 113 0.55 -18.11 4.29
CA ARG A 113 0.21 -19.54 4.46
C ARG A 113 -1.11 -19.83 3.77
N TYR A 114 -1.24 -21.00 3.17
CA TYR A 114 -2.51 -21.40 2.57
C TYR A 114 -2.80 -22.89 2.73
N VAL A 115 -4.08 -23.21 2.71
CA VAL A 115 -4.62 -24.59 2.69
C VAL A 115 -5.63 -24.69 1.56
N ILE A 116 -5.47 -25.70 0.72
CA ILE A 116 -6.50 -26.06 -0.27
C ILE A 116 -7.34 -27.18 0.33
N GLU A 117 -8.56 -26.84 0.74
CA GLU A 117 -9.51 -27.77 1.36
C GLU A 117 -10.26 -28.58 0.32
N LYS A 118 -10.51 -27.96 -0.84
CA LYS A 118 -11.14 -28.58 -2.00
C LYS A 118 -10.41 -28.14 -3.25
N THR A 119 -9.79 -29.07 -3.92
CA THR A 119 -9.19 -28.84 -5.24
C THR A 119 -10.28 -28.67 -6.29
N GLY A 120 -10.15 -27.67 -7.13
CA GLY A 120 -11.05 -27.40 -8.24
C GLY A 120 -10.60 -28.09 -9.53
N GLN A 121 -10.74 -27.40 -10.67
CA GLN A 121 -10.44 -27.93 -12.00
C GLN A 121 -9.55 -26.97 -12.79
N GLY A 122 -8.77 -27.54 -13.72
CA GLY A 122 -7.90 -26.78 -14.58
C GLY A 122 -6.59 -26.35 -13.92
N GLU A 123 -5.92 -25.40 -14.53
CA GLU A 123 -4.71 -24.79 -14.00
C GLU A 123 -5.07 -23.82 -12.87
N ASN A 124 -4.08 -23.30 -12.17
CA ASN A 124 -4.32 -22.24 -11.19
C ASN A 124 -4.50 -20.89 -11.88
N ALA A 125 -5.23 -19.98 -11.24
CA ALA A 125 -5.36 -18.60 -11.71
C ALA A 125 -4.00 -17.91 -11.80
N ALA A 126 -3.82 -17.06 -12.81
CA ALA A 126 -2.57 -16.36 -13.08
C ALA A 126 -2.76 -14.84 -13.06
N PRO A 127 -1.69 -14.05 -12.79
CA PRO A 127 -1.76 -12.61 -12.92
C PRO A 127 -2.25 -12.17 -14.30
N GLY A 128 -3.27 -11.30 -14.32
CA GLY A 128 -3.96 -10.84 -15.53
C GLY A 128 -5.33 -11.49 -15.74
N ASP A 129 -5.63 -12.59 -15.06
CA ASP A 129 -6.95 -13.21 -15.14
C ASP A 129 -8.02 -12.37 -14.41
N ASN A 130 -9.23 -12.37 -14.95
CA ASN A 130 -10.38 -11.78 -14.29
C ASN A 130 -11.04 -12.83 -13.40
N VAL A 131 -10.80 -12.72 -12.09
CA VAL A 131 -11.27 -13.70 -11.11
C VAL A 131 -12.57 -13.30 -10.46
N SER A 132 -13.40 -14.29 -10.13
CA SER A 132 -14.64 -14.17 -9.36
C SER A 132 -14.52 -14.99 -8.07
N VAL A 133 -14.56 -14.32 -6.91
CA VAL A 133 -14.20 -14.91 -5.62
C VAL A 133 -15.28 -14.69 -4.58
N HIS A 134 -15.79 -15.76 -3.99
CA HIS A 134 -16.46 -15.68 -2.69
C HIS A 134 -15.44 -15.79 -1.56
N TYR A 135 -15.67 -15.02 -0.51
CA TYR A 135 -14.77 -15.00 0.64
C TYR A 135 -15.47 -14.64 1.95
N THR A 136 -14.83 -15.04 3.03
CA THR A 136 -15.08 -14.50 4.38
C THR A 136 -13.74 -14.09 4.99
N GLY A 137 -13.61 -12.82 5.34
CA GLY A 137 -12.42 -12.24 5.99
C GLY A 137 -12.61 -12.15 7.50
N MET A 138 -11.61 -12.65 8.23
CA MET A 138 -11.60 -12.72 9.69
C MET A 138 -10.22 -12.31 10.24
N LEU A 139 -10.19 -11.87 11.48
CA LEU A 139 -8.98 -11.81 12.29
C LEU A 139 -8.62 -13.20 12.84
N LEU A 140 -7.41 -13.36 13.41
CA LEU A 140 -6.98 -14.65 13.98
C LEU A 140 -7.86 -15.14 15.15
N ASP A 141 -8.52 -14.23 15.88
CA ASP A 141 -9.46 -14.56 16.94
C ASP A 141 -10.83 -15.01 16.45
N GLY A 142 -11.07 -14.95 15.12
CA GLY A 142 -12.30 -15.34 14.46
C GLY A 142 -13.31 -14.21 14.28
N GLU A 143 -12.98 -12.96 14.68
CA GLU A 143 -13.83 -11.81 14.42
C GLU A 143 -13.93 -11.55 12.91
N LYS A 144 -15.15 -11.69 12.36
CA LYS A 144 -15.44 -11.45 10.95
C LYS A 144 -15.53 -9.95 10.68
N PHE A 145 -14.74 -9.44 9.73
CA PHE A 145 -14.77 -8.04 9.34
C PHE A 145 -15.42 -7.79 7.96
N ASP A 146 -15.44 -8.79 7.07
CA ASP A 146 -16.11 -8.67 5.77
C ASP A 146 -16.45 -10.05 5.19
N SER A 147 -17.51 -10.13 4.37
CA SER A 147 -17.85 -11.33 3.62
C SER A 147 -18.68 -11.01 2.38
N SER A 148 -18.28 -11.58 1.26
CA SER A 148 -19.05 -11.52 0.01
C SER A 148 -20.35 -12.32 0.10
N LEU A 149 -20.39 -13.34 0.96
CA LEU A 149 -21.59 -14.16 1.19
C LEU A 149 -22.70 -13.35 1.87
N ASP A 150 -22.35 -12.39 2.75
CA ASP A 150 -23.33 -11.51 3.40
C ASP A 150 -23.98 -10.55 2.38
N ARG A 151 -23.30 -10.24 1.28
CA ARG A 151 -23.80 -9.41 0.18
C ARG A 151 -24.53 -10.20 -0.90
N GLY A 152 -24.27 -11.52 -0.97
CA GLY A 152 -24.83 -12.41 -1.97
C GLY A 152 -24.14 -12.39 -3.34
N ASP A 153 -23.10 -11.57 -3.52
CA ASP A 153 -22.37 -11.40 -4.77
C ASP A 153 -20.88 -11.64 -4.59
N PRO A 154 -20.20 -12.39 -5.49
CA PRO A 154 -18.75 -12.56 -5.45
C PRO A 154 -18.03 -11.25 -5.78
N LEU A 155 -16.81 -11.10 -5.30
CA LEU A 155 -15.91 -10.02 -5.68
C LEU A 155 -15.25 -10.37 -7.02
N ASN A 156 -15.34 -9.44 -7.99
CA ASN A 156 -14.71 -9.57 -9.29
C ASN A 156 -13.58 -8.57 -9.42
N PHE A 157 -12.39 -9.04 -9.83
CA PHE A 157 -11.23 -8.16 -10.05
C PHE A 157 -10.20 -8.84 -10.96
N THR A 158 -9.26 -8.04 -11.50
CA THR A 158 -8.13 -8.56 -12.28
C THR A 158 -6.96 -8.87 -11.34
N LEU A 159 -6.53 -10.13 -11.31
CA LEU A 159 -5.48 -10.63 -10.42
C LEU A 159 -4.12 -10.00 -10.76
N GLY A 160 -3.34 -9.63 -9.73
CA GLY A 160 -2.00 -9.08 -9.88
C GLY A 160 -1.93 -7.62 -10.34
N GLN A 161 -3.04 -6.88 -10.32
CA GLN A 161 -3.10 -5.46 -10.71
C GLN A 161 -3.16 -4.50 -9.50
N GLY A 162 -2.98 -5.00 -8.28
CA GLY A 162 -3.06 -4.18 -7.07
C GLY A 162 -4.46 -3.64 -6.77
N MET A 163 -5.50 -4.26 -7.30
CA MET A 163 -6.90 -3.91 -7.01
C MET A 163 -7.32 -4.39 -5.63
N VAL A 164 -6.59 -5.34 -5.07
CA VAL A 164 -6.79 -5.96 -3.75
C VAL A 164 -5.48 -5.92 -2.96
N ILE A 165 -5.49 -6.37 -1.71
CA ILE A 165 -4.28 -6.49 -0.89
C ILE A 165 -3.28 -7.48 -1.52
N ARG A 166 -1.98 -7.26 -1.31
CA ARG A 166 -0.91 -8.08 -1.90
C ARG A 166 -1.06 -9.57 -1.58
N GLY A 167 -1.52 -9.89 -0.38
CA GLY A 167 -1.80 -11.27 0.04
C GLY A 167 -2.87 -11.96 -0.79
N TRP A 168 -3.81 -11.21 -1.39
CA TRP A 168 -4.79 -11.76 -2.33
C TRP A 168 -4.20 -11.93 -3.73
N ASP A 169 -3.47 -10.92 -4.23
CA ASP A 169 -2.80 -11.00 -5.54
C ASP A 169 -1.83 -12.19 -5.60
N GLU A 170 -1.19 -12.54 -4.48
CA GLU A 170 -0.37 -13.74 -4.37
C GLU A 170 -1.22 -14.98 -4.08
N GLY A 171 -2.03 -14.95 -3.02
CA GLY A 171 -2.70 -16.12 -2.47
C GLY A 171 -3.63 -16.81 -3.44
N ILE A 172 -4.38 -16.04 -4.28
CA ILE A 172 -5.31 -16.60 -5.25
C ILE A 172 -4.62 -17.35 -6.38
N THR A 173 -3.34 -17.07 -6.66
CA THR A 173 -2.57 -17.83 -7.65
C THR A 173 -2.38 -19.31 -7.27
N TYR A 174 -2.64 -19.70 -6.04
CA TYR A 174 -2.59 -21.10 -5.59
C TYR A 174 -3.93 -21.83 -5.77
N PHE A 175 -4.97 -21.13 -6.22
CA PHE A 175 -6.32 -21.64 -6.41
C PHE A 175 -6.64 -21.86 -7.89
N ASN A 176 -7.42 -22.89 -8.18
CA ASN A 176 -8.00 -23.12 -9.49
C ASN A 176 -9.53 -23.04 -9.46
N LYS A 177 -10.18 -23.04 -10.61
CA LYS A 177 -11.64 -22.88 -10.73
C LYS A 177 -12.42 -23.89 -9.88
N ASN A 178 -13.33 -23.40 -9.05
CA ASN A 178 -14.14 -24.14 -8.09
C ASN A 178 -13.36 -24.77 -6.92
N SER A 179 -12.12 -24.32 -6.68
CA SER A 179 -11.40 -24.67 -5.46
C SER A 179 -11.87 -23.84 -4.26
N LYS A 180 -11.66 -24.41 -3.08
CA LYS A 180 -11.88 -23.74 -1.79
C LYS A 180 -10.68 -23.94 -0.90
N GLY A 181 -10.43 -22.97 -0.04
CA GLY A 181 -9.38 -23.06 0.95
C GLY A 181 -9.26 -21.80 1.79
N THR A 182 -8.25 -21.77 2.60
CA THR A 182 -8.00 -20.66 3.53
C THR A 182 -6.61 -20.11 3.30
N ILE A 183 -6.50 -18.78 3.28
CA ILE A 183 -5.21 -18.07 3.25
C ILE A 183 -5.04 -17.29 4.55
N TYR A 184 -3.81 -17.33 5.11
CA TYR A 184 -3.39 -16.61 6.30
C TYR A 184 -2.34 -15.60 5.87
N ILE A 185 -2.64 -14.33 6.04
CA ILE A 185 -1.91 -13.22 5.43
C ILE A 185 -1.23 -12.41 6.53
N PRO A 186 0.12 -12.35 6.58
CA PRO A 186 0.81 -11.45 7.49
C PRO A 186 0.44 -9.99 7.17
N SER A 187 0.48 -9.14 8.17
CA SER A 187 0.02 -7.75 8.10
C SER A 187 0.67 -6.96 6.97
N SER A 188 1.95 -7.24 6.69
CA SER A 188 2.71 -6.59 5.61
C SER A 188 2.17 -6.87 4.20
N LEU A 189 1.45 -7.97 4.01
CA LEU A 189 0.75 -8.31 2.76
C LEU A 189 -0.74 -7.92 2.80
N GLY A 190 -1.22 -7.41 3.94
CA GLY A 190 -2.56 -6.92 4.18
C GLY A 190 -2.61 -5.39 4.28
N TYR A 191 -3.07 -4.89 5.42
CA TYR A 191 -3.26 -3.45 5.68
C TYR A 191 -2.14 -2.80 6.52
N GLY A 192 -1.11 -3.58 6.91
CA GLY A 192 0.09 -3.11 7.60
C GLY A 192 -0.19 -2.33 8.88
N ALA A 193 0.70 -1.38 9.18
CA ALA A 193 0.62 -0.54 10.37
C ALA A 193 -0.57 0.42 10.41
N SER A 194 -1.26 0.60 9.29
CA SER A 194 -2.42 1.50 9.22
C SER A 194 -3.72 0.83 9.64
N GLY A 195 -3.84 -0.49 9.48
CA GLY A 195 -5.12 -1.17 9.60
C GLY A 195 -6.15 -0.67 8.57
N ALA A 196 -7.42 -0.98 8.75
CA ALA A 196 -8.47 -0.51 7.85
C ALA A 196 -9.83 -0.32 8.54
N GLY A 197 -10.50 0.78 8.21
CA GLY A 197 -11.92 1.02 8.50
C GLY A 197 -12.33 0.97 9.98
N GLY A 198 -11.39 1.01 10.91
CA GLY A 198 -11.65 0.88 12.35
C GLY A 198 -12.02 -0.54 12.80
N VAL A 199 -12.16 -1.48 11.86
CA VAL A 199 -12.49 -2.90 12.13
C VAL A 199 -11.25 -3.82 12.01
N ILE A 200 -10.25 -3.41 11.22
CA ILE A 200 -8.97 -4.13 11.12
C ILE A 200 -7.91 -3.34 11.86
N PRO A 201 -7.40 -3.85 13.00
CA PRO A 201 -6.37 -3.17 13.77
C PRO A 201 -5.04 -2.99 13.00
N PRO A 202 -4.18 -2.04 13.42
CA PRO A 202 -2.81 -1.99 12.96
C PRO A 202 -2.08 -3.33 13.15
N ASN A 203 -1.31 -3.72 12.13
CA ASN A 203 -0.52 -4.95 12.11
C ASN A 203 -1.33 -6.25 12.34
N ALA A 204 -2.60 -6.25 11.95
CA ALA A 204 -3.42 -7.44 12.07
C ALA A 204 -3.04 -8.49 11.01
N VAL A 205 -2.87 -9.72 11.45
CA VAL A 205 -2.86 -10.90 10.60
C VAL A 205 -4.29 -11.18 10.13
N LEU A 206 -4.47 -11.48 8.86
CA LEU A 206 -5.78 -11.71 8.27
C LEU A 206 -5.95 -13.17 7.87
N VAL A 207 -7.15 -13.68 8.04
CA VAL A 207 -7.57 -15.01 7.60
C VAL A 207 -8.71 -14.85 6.60
N PHE A 208 -8.57 -15.45 5.43
CA PHE A 208 -9.63 -15.46 4.43
C PHE A 208 -9.97 -16.88 4.03
N GLU A 209 -11.22 -17.26 4.25
CA GLU A 209 -11.82 -18.42 3.58
C GLU A 209 -12.14 -17.98 2.16
N ILE A 210 -11.68 -18.73 1.16
CA ILE A 210 -11.75 -18.40 -0.27
C ILE A 210 -12.50 -19.49 -1.01
N GLU A 211 -13.39 -19.10 -1.92
CA GLU A 211 -13.92 -19.94 -2.97
C GLU A 211 -13.71 -19.24 -4.32
N LEU A 212 -12.82 -19.77 -5.16
CA LEU A 212 -12.59 -19.25 -6.52
C LEU A 212 -13.66 -19.83 -7.45
N ILE A 213 -14.59 -18.98 -7.88
CA ILE A 213 -15.75 -19.39 -8.68
C ILE A 213 -15.37 -19.53 -10.16
N ASP A 214 -14.70 -18.51 -10.69
CA ASP A 214 -14.34 -18.43 -12.12
C ASP A 214 -13.12 -17.53 -12.35
N TYR A 215 -12.47 -17.70 -13.49
CA TYR A 215 -11.45 -16.81 -14.05
C TYR A 215 -11.25 -17.06 -15.55
#